data_d81dcc4669a310b15b34b3466d595a8e
#
_entry.id   d81dcc4669a310b15b34b3466d595a8e
#
_cell.length_a   1.000
_cell.length_b   1.000
_cell.length_c   1.000
_cell.angle_alpha   90.00
_cell.angle_beta   90.00
_cell.angle_gamma   90.00
#
_symmetry.space_group_name_H-M   'P 1'
#
loop_
_entity.id
_entity.type
_entity.pdbx_description
1 polymer ?
#
loop_
_entity_poly.entity_id
_entity_poly.type
_entity_poly.pdbx_seq_one_letter_code
_entity_poly.pdbx_strand_id
1 'polypeptide(L)'
;MQAGIRCYRTFVNLVALAVLFGSLIAAAPATVQAAETPRRGGVLLAVIGADPPSLDPHQESTFATIQLVAPLYSTLLQIDPYSYPKIIGDAATDWKVSPDGLTYTFKIRQSIKFHDGSTLTAADVKATYDKIAFPPEGVRSVRKGSYTPIQSIEAPDSSTVVFKLKFPSASLMNNLASPWNVIYPKKYLDKDPNYFKTNIVGSGPFKVKSYTRGSTFEGERNPDYFVKDRPYLDGYKFFISPETSVRAAALRSGRAYIEFRDMPGAEVEAIRKQLGDKVVVQHTPMVGQFGIGINNNVKPFTDIRVRKALTLGLDRYTAGRVLFPLTGLKHVGGLMRPGTEWALPPAELEKLPGFWRDADRSRAEAKKLLAEAGYPNGFKVVLKNRNVKLPYQDWAVFVIQEWRKIGIEAENRPLESAS
;
A
#
# COMPACT_ATOMS: atom_id res chain seq x y z
N MET A 1 -0.68 25.50 -75.34
CA MET A 1 -1.65 25.00 -74.33
C MET A 1 -1.59 23.46 -74.12
N GLN A 2 -0.66 22.70 -74.77
CA GLN A 2 -0.55 21.25 -74.63
C GLN A 2 0.62 20.75 -73.73
N ALA A 3 1.56 21.58 -73.36
CA ALA A 3 2.70 21.22 -72.55
C ALA A 3 2.39 21.22 -71.01
N GLY A 4 1.39 22.00 -70.54
CA GLY A 4 1.03 22.09 -69.12
C GLY A 4 0.24 20.89 -68.58
N ILE A 5 -0.49 20.20 -69.45
CA ILE A 5 -1.39 19.10 -69.03
C ILE A 5 -0.60 17.79 -68.82
N ARG A 6 0.53 17.58 -69.50
CA ARG A 6 1.38 16.40 -69.28
C ARG A 6 2.16 16.42 -67.99
N CYS A 7 2.60 17.60 -67.56
CA CYS A 7 3.33 17.74 -66.27
C CYS A 7 2.42 17.50 -65.06
N TYR A 8 1.15 17.91 -65.12
CA TYR A 8 0.16 17.74 -64.03
C TYR A 8 -0.23 16.28 -63.85
N ARG A 9 -0.35 15.51 -64.96
CA ARG A 9 -0.68 14.06 -64.87
C ARG A 9 0.46 13.22 -64.29
N THR A 10 1.71 13.58 -64.58
CA THR A 10 2.87 12.90 -64.03
C THR A 10 3.06 13.18 -62.52
N PHE A 11 2.74 14.40 -62.10
CA PHE A 11 2.83 14.80 -60.69
C PHE A 11 1.72 14.14 -59.83
N VAL A 12 0.51 14.06 -60.34
CA VAL A 12 -0.62 13.40 -59.66
C VAL A 12 -0.40 11.90 -59.54
N ASN A 13 0.19 11.24 -60.53
CA ASN A 13 0.50 9.79 -60.47
C ASN A 13 1.67 9.50 -59.52
N LEU A 14 2.64 10.40 -59.36
CA LEU A 14 3.76 10.24 -58.41
C LEU A 14 3.29 10.46 -56.96
N VAL A 15 2.37 11.39 -56.71
CA VAL A 15 1.78 11.63 -55.40
C VAL A 15 0.83 10.51 -54.99
N ALA A 16 0.06 9.94 -55.94
CA ALA A 16 -0.81 8.81 -55.69
C ALA A 16 -0.01 7.52 -55.41
N LEU A 17 1.17 7.32 -56.03
CA LEU A 17 2.05 6.18 -55.74
C LEU A 17 2.75 6.33 -54.39
N ALA A 18 3.11 7.56 -54.00
CA ALA A 18 3.73 7.84 -52.69
C ALA A 18 2.73 7.66 -51.52
N VAL A 19 1.44 7.96 -51.74
CA VAL A 19 0.39 7.73 -50.73
C VAL A 19 0.01 6.26 -50.57
N LEU A 20 0.16 5.46 -51.64
CA LEU A 20 -0.08 4.01 -51.56
C LEU A 20 1.09 3.22 -50.95
N PHE A 21 2.32 3.75 -50.99
CA PHE A 21 3.47 3.14 -50.32
C PHE A 21 3.67 3.57 -48.86
N GLY A 22 3.03 4.67 -48.44
CA GLY A 22 3.06 5.15 -47.05
C GLY A 22 2.14 4.41 -46.09
N SER A 23 1.25 3.53 -46.55
CA SER A 23 0.24 2.86 -45.72
C SER A 23 0.55 1.39 -45.41
N LEU A 24 1.71 0.85 -45.81
CA LEU A 24 2.24 -0.39 -45.26
C LEU A 24 3.19 -0.11 -44.09
N ILE A 25 2.70 0.56 -43.07
CA ILE A 25 3.23 0.34 -41.70
C ILE A 25 2.77 -1.07 -41.37
N ALA A 26 3.68 -2.01 -41.61
CA ALA A 26 3.53 -3.36 -41.12
C ALA A 26 3.22 -3.24 -39.60
N ALA A 27 1.98 -3.51 -39.23
CA ALA A 27 1.66 -3.82 -37.86
C ALA A 27 2.57 -4.99 -37.52
N ALA A 28 3.69 -4.71 -36.84
CA ALA A 28 4.47 -5.76 -36.24
C ALA A 28 3.48 -6.59 -35.43
N PRO A 29 3.40 -7.91 -35.65
CA PRO A 29 2.52 -8.72 -34.83
C PRO A 29 2.94 -8.43 -33.40
N ALA A 30 2.00 -7.88 -32.60
CA ALA A 30 2.16 -7.86 -31.16
C ALA A 30 2.44 -9.32 -30.82
N THR A 31 3.67 -9.64 -30.47
CA THR A 31 4.01 -10.96 -29.95
C THR A 31 3.15 -11.10 -28.71
N VAL A 32 2.02 -11.76 -28.87
CA VAL A 32 1.25 -12.30 -27.74
C VAL A 32 2.24 -13.23 -27.07
N GLN A 33 2.91 -12.73 -26.05
CA GLN A 33 3.80 -13.55 -25.23
C GLN A 33 2.88 -14.63 -24.67
N ALA A 34 3.03 -15.84 -25.19
CA ALA A 34 2.24 -16.98 -24.78
C ALA A 34 2.33 -17.03 -23.26
N ALA A 35 1.18 -16.97 -22.59
CA ALA A 35 1.14 -17.03 -21.13
C ALA A 35 1.90 -18.29 -20.72
N GLU A 36 3.02 -18.10 -20.02
CA GLU A 36 3.82 -19.25 -19.57
C GLU A 36 2.92 -20.18 -18.77
N THR A 37 2.93 -21.46 -19.12
CA THR A 37 2.18 -22.46 -18.37
C THR A 37 2.72 -22.52 -16.94
N PRO A 38 1.90 -22.26 -15.92
CA PRO A 38 2.35 -22.26 -14.55
C PRO A 38 2.96 -23.60 -14.14
N ARG A 39 4.16 -23.56 -13.56
CA ARG A 39 4.84 -24.75 -13.04
C ARG A 39 4.38 -25.02 -11.61
N ARG A 40 4.18 -26.29 -11.27
CA ARG A 40 3.85 -26.74 -9.91
C ARG A 40 5.12 -27.11 -9.15
N GLY A 41 5.07 -26.90 -7.84
CA GLY A 41 6.16 -27.25 -6.93
C GLY A 41 7.08 -26.08 -6.58
N GLY A 42 8.04 -26.38 -5.72
CA GLY A 42 9.02 -25.40 -5.26
C GLY A 42 8.56 -24.51 -4.10
N VAL A 43 9.53 -23.90 -3.44
CA VAL A 43 9.33 -22.97 -2.32
C VAL A 43 9.79 -21.57 -2.73
N LEU A 44 8.93 -20.57 -2.60
CA LEU A 44 9.29 -19.19 -2.84
C LEU A 44 10.13 -18.65 -1.67
N LEU A 45 11.37 -18.26 -1.96
CA LEU A 45 12.26 -17.65 -0.97
C LEU A 45 12.23 -16.14 -1.10
N ALA A 46 11.91 -15.44 -0.02
CA ALA A 46 11.85 -13.98 0.01
C ALA A 46 12.55 -13.41 1.24
N VAL A 47 12.93 -12.14 1.18
CA VAL A 47 13.46 -11.38 2.32
C VAL A 47 12.51 -10.25 2.67
N ILE A 48 12.38 -9.98 3.97
CA ILE A 48 11.59 -8.86 4.51
C ILE A 48 12.36 -8.10 5.58
N GLY A 49 12.04 -6.82 5.75
CA GLY A 49 12.81 -5.90 6.58
C GLY A 49 12.47 -5.87 8.06
N ALA A 50 11.40 -6.53 8.51
CA ALA A 50 11.00 -6.47 9.93
C ALA A 50 10.06 -7.59 10.32
N ASP A 51 10.09 -7.97 11.59
CA ASP A 51 9.06 -8.77 12.23
C ASP A 51 7.75 -7.98 12.40
N PRO A 52 6.60 -8.66 12.38
CA PRO A 52 5.34 -8.03 12.72
C PRO A 52 5.25 -7.74 14.22
N PRO A 53 4.67 -6.60 14.62
CA PRO A 53 4.35 -6.33 16.02
C PRO A 53 3.37 -7.35 16.59
N SER A 54 2.37 -7.71 15.81
CA SER A 54 1.44 -8.82 16.06
C SER A 54 1.03 -9.48 14.74
N LEU A 55 0.39 -10.65 14.84
CA LEU A 55 -0.10 -11.41 13.68
C LEU A 55 -1.54 -11.02 13.27
N ASP A 56 -2.13 -10.02 13.93
CA ASP A 56 -3.50 -9.55 13.68
C ASP A 56 -3.54 -8.32 12.76
N PRO A 57 -3.76 -8.46 11.44
CA PRO A 57 -3.84 -7.34 10.52
C PRO A 57 -4.99 -6.36 10.80
N HIS A 58 -6.03 -6.73 11.57
CA HIS A 58 -7.08 -5.78 11.96
C HIS A 58 -6.57 -4.72 12.94
N GLN A 59 -5.61 -5.09 13.78
CA GLN A 59 -5.02 -4.22 14.79
C GLN A 59 -3.74 -3.51 14.33
N GLU A 60 -3.17 -3.95 13.21
CA GLU A 60 -1.91 -3.45 12.66
C GLU A 60 -2.09 -2.67 11.35
N SER A 61 -1.13 -1.76 11.10
CA SER A 61 -1.05 -1.00 9.84
C SER A 61 0.31 -1.13 9.14
N THR A 62 1.18 -2.03 9.63
CA THR A 62 2.52 -2.23 9.09
C THR A 62 2.57 -3.34 8.04
N PHE A 63 3.29 -3.11 6.95
CA PHE A 63 3.54 -4.13 5.93
C PHE A 63 4.23 -5.38 6.50
N ALA A 64 5.00 -5.26 7.58
CA ALA A 64 5.61 -6.42 8.24
C ALA A 64 4.57 -7.46 8.67
N THR A 65 3.36 -7.04 9.09
CA THR A 65 2.27 -7.97 9.40
C THR A 65 1.64 -8.54 8.13
N ILE A 66 1.17 -7.68 7.22
CA ILE A 66 0.38 -8.16 6.09
C ILE A 66 1.18 -9.02 5.11
N GLN A 67 2.47 -8.72 4.89
CA GLN A 67 3.34 -9.51 4.04
C GLN A 67 3.46 -10.97 4.50
N LEU A 68 3.50 -11.20 5.82
CA LEU A 68 3.58 -12.54 6.39
C LEU A 68 2.26 -13.28 6.34
N VAL A 69 1.16 -12.60 6.71
CA VAL A 69 -0.10 -13.29 6.99
C VAL A 69 -1.06 -13.35 5.79
N ALA A 70 -0.96 -12.44 4.81
CA ALA A 70 -1.90 -12.40 3.69
C ALA A 70 -2.04 -13.73 2.95
N PRO A 71 -0.97 -14.50 2.67
CA PRO A 71 -1.10 -15.79 1.99
C PRO A 71 -1.83 -16.88 2.80
N LEU A 72 -2.09 -16.63 4.07
CA LEU A 72 -2.71 -17.61 4.98
C LEU A 72 -4.22 -17.42 5.14
N TYR A 73 -4.77 -16.33 4.62
CA TYR A 73 -6.17 -15.96 4.83
C TYR A 73 -6.90 -15.72 3.52
N SER A 74 -8.22 -15.78 3.59
CA SER A 74 -9.14 -15.24 2.59
C SER A 74 -9.77 -13.95 3.10
N THR A 75 -10.23 -13.13 2.19
CA THR A 75 -10.99 -11.90 2.42
C THR A 75 -12.41 -12.05 1.87
N LEU A 76 -13.29 -11.09 2.11
CA LEU A 76 -14.63 -11.12 1.49
C LEU A 76 -14.55 -10.85 -0.02
N LEU A 77 -13.85 -9.78 -0.37
CA LEU A 77 -13.56 -9.33 -1.73
C LEU A 77 -12.06 -9.08 -1.85
N GLN A 78 -11.55 -9.05 -3.06
CA GLN A 78 -10.18 -8.66 -3.36
C GLN A 78 -10.10 -7.80 -4.61
N ILE A 79 -9.01 -7.07 -4.76
CA ILE A 79 -8.69 -6.40 -6.02
C ILE A 79 -8.08 -7.44 -6.96
N ASP A 80 -8.56 -7.48 -8.20
CA ASP A 80 -8.00 -8.36 -9.23
C ASP A 80 -6.53 -8.01 -9.47
N PRO A 81 -5.58 -8.94 -9.22
CA PRO A 81 -4.15 -8.67 -9.35
C PRO A 81 -3.72 -8.40 -10.79
N TYR A 82 -4.54 -8.78 -11.78
CA TYR A 82 -4.26 -8.60 -13.21
C TYR A 82 -4.99 -7.41 -13.83
N SER A 83 -6.00 -6.87 -13.15
CA SER A 83 -6.89 -5.84 -13.71
C SER A 83 -7.24 -4.76 -12.68
N TYR A 84 -6.23 -4.15 -12.07
CA TYR A 84 -6.45 -3.04 -11.13
C TYR A 84 -7.18 -1.87 -11.81
N PRO A 85 -8.18 -1.25 -11.16
CA PRO A 85 -8.66 -1.41 -9.79
C PRO A 85 -9.93 -2.33 -9.66
N LYS A 86 -10.14 -3.27 -10.56
CA LYS A 86 -11.31 -4.15 -10.58
C LYS A 86 -11.43 -4.96 -9.28
N ILE A 87 -12.62 -4.94 -8.67
CA ILE A 87 -12.95 -5.73 -7.50
C ILE A 87 -13.55 -7.06 -7.95
N ILE A 88 -13.09 -8.15 -7.36
CA ILE A 88 -13.59 -9.50 -7.57
C ILE A 88 -13.92 -10.17 -6.23
N GLY A 89 -14.71 -11.24 -6.26
CA GLY A 89 -15.00 -12.03 -5.07
C GLY A 89 -13.80 -12.88 -4.66
N ASP A 90 -13.66 -13.09 -3.33
CA ASP A 90 -12.80 -14.11 -2.75
C ASP A 90 -13.68 -15.11 -1.98
N ALA A 91 -14.01 -14.87 -0.72
CA ALA A 91 -15.03 -15.66 -0.03
C ALA A 91 -16.45 -15.37 -0.55
N ALA A 92 -16.74 -14.17 -1.04
CA ALA A 92 -17.99 -13.86 -1.73
C ALA A 92 -17.98 -14.39 -3.16
N THR A 93 -19.10 -15.01 -3.57
CA THR A 93 -19.31 -15.46 -4.96
C THR A 93 -20.10 -14.44 -5.79
N ASP A 94 -20.96 -13.68 -5.11
CA ASP A 94 -21.83 -12.68 -5.73
C ASP A 94 -22.24 -11.62 -4.71
N TRP A 95 -22.65 -10.44 -5.17
CA TRP A 95 -23.18 -9.39 -4.31
C TRP A 95 -24.16 -8.47 -5.03
N LYS A 96 -25.04 -7.85 -4.23
CA LYS A 96 -26.01 -6.85 -4.69
C LYS A 96 -25.98 -5.64 -3.79
N VAL A 97 -26.16 -4.47 -4.40
CA VAL A 97 -26.33 -3.19 -3.69
C VAL A 97 -27.73 -2.70 -3.98
N SER A 98 -28.45 -2.28 -2.93
CA SER A 98 -29.79 -1.69 -3.09
C SER A 98 -29.73 -0.35 -3.87
N PRO A 99 -30.82 0.05 -4.56
CA PRO A 99 -30.82 1.29 -5.36
C PRO A 99 -30.49 2.56 -4.57
N ASP A 100 -30.82 2.58 -3.27
CA ASP A 100 -30.51 3.68 -2.34
C ASP A 100 -29.05 3.66 -1.83
N GLY A 101 -28.28 2.60 -2.17
CA GLY A 101 -26.91 2.43 -1.72
C GLY A 101 -26.74 2.15 -0.22
N LEU A 102 -27.82 1.76 0.48
CA LEU A 102 -27.78 1.55 1.94
C LEU A 102 -27.69 0.10 2.36
N THR A 103 -27.95 -0.86 1.45
CA THR A 103 -27.90 -2.29 1.76
C THR A 103 -27.01 -3.03 0.77
N TYR A 104 -26.02 -3.73 1.31
CA TYR A 104 -25.08 -4.56 0.54
C TYR A 104 -25.25 -6.00 0.96
N THR A 105 -25.67 -6.87 0.05
CA THR A 105 -25.90 -8.31 0.31
C THR A 105 -24.87 -9.13 -0.43
N PHE A 106 -24.12 -9.98 0.29
CA PHE A 106 -23.10 -10.86 -0.26
C PHE A 106 -23.50 -12.32 -0.10
N LYS A 107 -23.24 -13.13 -1.14
CA LYS A 107 -23.34 -14.59 -1.08
C LYS A 107 -21.97 -15.19 -0.80
N ILE A 108 -21.87 -15.99 0.24
CA ILE A 108 -20.63 -16.61 0.72
C ILE A 108 -20.50 -18.02 0.15
N ARG A 109 -19.30 -18.33 -0.36
CA ARG A 109 -18.96 -19.66 -0.86
C ARG A 109 -19.01 -20.70 0.27
N GLN A 110 -19.74 -21.78 0.04
CA GLN A 110 -19.98 -22.80 1.08
C GLN A 110 -18.86 -23.86 1.20
N SER A 111 -17.91 -23.88 0.27
CA SER A 111 -16.85 -24.90 0.22
C SER A 111 -15.54 -24.50 0.91
N ILE A 112 -15.50 -23.30 1.52
CA ILE A 112 -14.27 -22.80 2.15
C ILE A 112 -14.07 -23.47 3.51
N LYS A 113 -12.88 -24.05 3.72
CA LYS A 113 -12.46 -24.57 5.02
C LYS A 113 -11.37 -23.68 5.61
N PHE A 114 -11.47 -23.44 6.91
CA PHE A 114 -10.35 -22.92 7.67
C PHE A 114 -9.26 -23.99 7.83
N HIS A 115 -8.05 -23.57 8.17
CA HIS A 115 -6.89 -24.46 8.35
C HIS A 115 -7.08 -25.48 9.46
N ASP A 116 -8.01 -25.26 10.38
CA ASP A 116 -8.39 -26.19 11.44
C ASP A 116 -9.50 -27.18 11.04
N GLY A 117 -9.90 -27.17 9.75
CA GLY A 117 -10.91 -28.05 9.17
C GLY A 117 -12.36 -27.57 9.30
N SER A 118 -12.63 -26.52 10.10
CA SER A 118 -13.99 -25.96 10.20
C SER A 118 -14.40 -25.20 8.93
N THR A 119 -15.70 -25.19 8.62
CA THR A 119 -16.23 -24.50 7.45
C THR A 119 -16.41 -23.01 7.73
N LEU A 120 -15.97 -22.16 6.78
CA LEU A 120 -16.23 -20.72 6.79
C LEU A 120 -17.68 -20.46 6.42
N THR A 121 -18.36 -19.65 7.23
CA THR A 121 -19.76 -19.27 7.06
C THR A 121 -19.94 -17.75 7.08
N ALA A 122 -21.16 -17.30 6.78
CA ALA A 122 -21.53 -15.90 6.91
C ALA A 122 -21.38 -15.36 8.35
N ALA A 123 -21.51 -16.23 9.37
CA ALA A 123 -21.30 -15.84 10.76
C ALA A 123 -19.83 -15.44 11.04
N ASP A 124 -18.86 -16.08 10.39
CA ASP A 124 -17.44 -15.75 10.52
C ASP A 124 -17.13 -14.40 9.85
N VAL A 125 -17.72 -14.16 8.69
CA VAL A 125 -17.60 -12.87 7.98
C VAL A 125 -18.20 -11.75 8.83
N LYS A 126 -19.42 -11.95 9.38
CA LYS A 126 -20.05 -11.00 10.29
C LYS A 126 -19.15 -10.70 11.50
N ALA A 127 -18.69 -11.73 12.22
CA ALA A 127 -17.85 -11.56 13.40
C ALA A 127 -16.54 -10.81 13.08
N THR A 128 -15.94 -11.07 11.92
CA THR A 128 -14.76 -10.39 11.42
C THR A 128 -15.01 -8.89 11.24
N TYR A 129 -16.07 -8.52 10.53
CA TYR A 129 -16.37 -7.12 10.27
C TYR A 129 -16.96 -6.39 11.47
N ASP A 130 -17.66 -7.09 12.39
CA ASP A 130 -18.03 -6.54 13.69
C ASP A 130 -16.80 -6.14 14.50
N LYS A 131 -15.77 -7.01 14.56
CA LYS A 131 -14.49 -6.68 15.20
C LYS A 131 -13.80 -5.47 14.58
N ILE A 132 -13.90 -5.27 13.27
CA ILE A 132 -13.28 -4.14 12.58
C ILE A 132 -14.09 -2.85 12.78
N ALA A 133 -15.41 -2.88 12.56
CA ALA A 133 -16.30 -1.72 12.56
C ALA A 133 -16.74 -1.31 13.99
N PHE A 134 -16.97 -2.31 14.84
CA PHE A 134 -17.49 -2.17 16.20
C PHE A 134 -16.61 -2.92 17.21
N PRO A 135 -15.29 -2.60 17.30
CA PRO A 135 -14.38 -3.35 18.14
C PRO A 135 -14.84 -3.34 19.59
N PRO A 136 -14.73 -4.50 20.29
CA PRO A 136 -14.97 -4.55 21.74
C PRO A 136 -14.05 -3.61 22.50
N GLU A 137 -14.41 -3.30 23.74
CA GLU A 137 -13.57 -2.50 24.62
C GLU A 137 -12.18 -3.12 24.78
N GLY A 138 -11.13 -2.29 24.73
CA GLY A 138 -9.74 -2.73 24.80
C GLY A 138 -9.19 -3.36 23.50
N VAL A 139 -10.02 -3.57 22.48
CA VAL A 139 -9.58 -4.08 21.18
C VAL A 139 -9.35 -2.94 20.20
N ARG A 140 -8.12 -2.79 19.74
CA ARG A 140 -7.76 -1.80 18.73
C ARG A 140 -8.28 -2.24 17.35
N SER A 141 -8.90 -1.30 16.62
CA SER A 141 -9.17 -1.43 15.19
C SER A 141 -8.65 -0.20 14.46
N VAL A 142 -7.57 -0.36 13.72
CA VAL A 142 -6.95 0.77 12.99
C VAL A 142 -7.77 1.22 11.79
N ARG A 143 -8.76 0.41 11.37
CA ARG A 143 -9.63 0.69 10.21
C ARG A 143 -11.06 1.03 10.57
N LYS A 144 -11.41 1.10 11.85
CA LYS A 144 -12.76 1.47 12.30
C LYS A 144 -13.30 2.72 11.59
N GLY A 145 -12.44 3.73 11.40
CA GLY A 145 -12.81 4.98 10.71
C GLY A 145 -13.30 4.79 9.27
N SER A 146 -12.80 3.78 8.55
CA SER A 146 -13.21 3.46 7.18
C SER A 146 -14.59 2.79 7.10
N TYR A 147 -15.11 2.31 8.23
CA TYR A 147 -16.38 1.59 8.33
C TYR A 147 -17.45 2.35 9.11
N THR A 148 -17.25 3.64 9.39
CA THR A 148 -18.24 4.51 10.04
C THR A 148 -19.61 4.56 9.34
N PRO A 149 -19.74 4.39 8.00
CA PRO A 149 -21.04 4.30 7.36
C PRO A 149 -21.87 3.10 7.79
N ILE A 150 -21.25 2.00 8.26
CA ILE A 150 -21.97 0.78 8.64
C ILE A 150 -22.82 1.04 9.88
N GLN A 151 -24.11 0.67 9.79
CA GLN A 151 -25.07 0.65 10.88
C GLN A 151 -25.08 -0.71 11.58
N SER A 152 -25.23 -1.78 10.79
CA SER A 152 -25.25 -3.16 11.28
C SER A 152 -24.74 -4.13 10.23
N ILE A 153 -24.33 -5.32 10.69
CA ILE A 153 -23.93 -6.44 9.87
C ILE A 153 -24.76 -7.64 10.32
N GLU A 154 -25.41 -8.29 9.38
CA GLU A 154 -26.32 -9.41 9.63
C GLU A 154 -25.83 -10.66 8.87
N ALA A 155 -26.09 -11.83 9.45
CA ALA A 155 -25.89 -13.14 8.82
C ALA A 155 -27.20 -13.94 8.98
N PRO A 156 -28.19 -13.70 8.11
CA PRO A 156 -29.51 -14.31 8.24
C PRO A 156 -29.48 -15.85 8.04
N ASP A 157 -28.49 -16.32 7.30
CA ASP A 157 -28.24 -17.75 7.08
C ASP A 157 -26.71 -18.01 6.97
N SER A 158 -26.30 -19.26 6.80
CA SER A 158 -24.88 -19.63 6.72
C SER A 158 -24.15 -19.09 5.49
N SER A 159 -24.89 -18.62 4.47
CA SER A 159 -24.36 -18.23 3.17
C SER A 159 -24.57 -16.75 2.81
N THR A 160 -25.29 -15.99 3.64
CA THR A 160 -25.66 -14.61 3.31
C THR A 160 -25.16 -13.65 4.37
N VAL A 161 -24.43 -12.61 3.94
CA VAL A 161 -24.03 -11.49 4.79
C VAL A 161 -24.66 -10.20 4.25
N VAL A 162 -25.23 -9.40 5.14
CA VAL A 162 -25.89 -8.13 4.81
C VAL A 162 -25.26 -7.01 5.61
N PHE A 163 -24.72 -6.01 4.93
CA PHE A 163 -24.25 -4.76 5.53
C PHE A 163 -25.33 -3.70 5.34
N LYS A 164 -25.82 -3.12 6.42
CA LYS A 164 -26.74 -1.97 6.41
C LYS A 164 -25.96 -0.71 6.76
N LEU A 165 -26.17 0.36 6.00
CA LEU A 165 -25.47 1.62 6.14
C LEU A 165 -26.38 2.71 6.69
N LYS A 166 -25.81 3.67 7.40
CA LYS A 166 -26.45 4.91 7.88
C LYS A 166 -26.62 5.94 6.76
N PHE A 167 -25.70 5.91 5.80
CA PHE A 167 -25.65 6.78 4.61
C PHE A 167 -24.86 6.10 3.51
N PRO A 168 -25.10 6.42 2.22
CA PRO A 168 -24.38 5.81 1.10
C PRO A 168 -22.87 6.07 1.17
N SER A 169 -22.07 5.07 0.77
CA SER A 169 -20.60 5.17 0.81
C SER A 169 -19.96 4.65 -0.47
N ALA A 170 -19.45 5.55 -1.29
CA ALA A 170 -18.74 5.19 -2.53
C ALA A 170 -17.44 4.38 -2.27
N SER A 171 -16.82 4.55 -1.11
CA SER A 171 -15.57 3.86 -0.77
C SER A 171 -15.75 2.48 -0.15
N LEU A 172 -16.99 2.08 0.21
CA LEU A 172 -17.21 0.84 0.97
C LEU A 172 -16.69 -0.40 0.22
N MET A 173 -16.98 -0.54 -1.07
CA MET A 173 -16.53 -1.70 -1.85
C MET A 173 -15.01 -1.80 -1.89
N ASN A 174 -14.30 -0.69 -2.09
CA ASN A 174 -12.83 -0.66 -2.02
C ASN A 174 -12.31 -1.02 -0.63
N ASN A 175 -12.97 -0.53 0.42
CA ASN A 175 -12.62 -0.87 1.79
C ASN A 175 -12.83 -2.37 2.06
N LEU A 176 -13.93 -2.97 1.58
CA LEU A 176 -14.20 -4.41 1.72
C LEU A 176 -13.22 -5.29 0.95
N ALA A 177 -12.66 -4.79 -0.16
CA ALA A 177 -11.62 -5.48 -0.94
C ALA A 177 -10.19 -5.29 -0.39
N SER A 178 -10.05 -4.66 0.77
CA SER A 178 -8.75 -4.44 1.41
C SER A 178 -8.14 -5.77 1.88
N PRO A 179 -6.86 -6.06 1.57
CA PRO A 179 -6.18 -7.29 2.00
C PRO A 179 -5.99 -7.39 3.52
N TRP A 180 -6.23 -6.31 4.24
CA TRP A 180 -6.17 -6.28 5.70
C TRP A 180 -7.41 -6.87 6.38
N ASN A 181 -8.50 -7.08 5.66
CA ASN A 181 -9.77 -7.57 6.19
C ASN A 181 -9.86 -9.09 6.07
N VAL A 182 -8.85 -9.76 6.57
CA VAL A 182 -8.79 -11.22 6.59
C VAL A 182 -9.94 -11.80 7.44
N ILE A 183 -10.55 -12.89 6.97
CA ILE A 183 -11.68 -13.50 7.68
C ILE A 183 -11.16 -14.44 8.77
N TYR A 184 -11.66 -14.24 9.97
CA TYR A 184 -11.37 -15.05 11.14
C TYR A 184 -12.51 -16.02 11.48
N PRO A 185 -12.20 -17.25 11.96
CA PRO A 185 -13.22 -18.12 12.54
C PRO A 185 -13.83 -17.48 13.78
N LYS A 186 -15.15 -17.28 13.77
CA LYS A 186 -15.94 -16.69 14.87
C LYS A 186 -15.67 -17.36 16.20
N LYS A 187 -15.55 -18.68 16.24
CA LYS A 187 -15.34 -19.47 17.46
C LYS A 187 -14.10 -19.06 18.28
N TYR A 188 -13.06 -18.50 17.62
CA TYR A 188 -11.88 -18.00 18.33
C TYR A 188 -12.07 -16.54 18.77
N LEU A 189 -12.76 -15.72 17.95
CA LEU A 189 -13.12 -14.35 18.34
C LEU A 189 -14.06 -14.29 19.55
N ASP A 190 -15.00 -15.25 19.63
CA ASP A 190 -15.92 -15.38 20.77
C ASP A 190 -15.19 -15.74 22.08
N LYS A 191 -14.09 -16.48 22.01
CA LYS A 191 -13.28 -16.85 23.17
C LYS A 191 -12.35 -15.73 23.60
N ASP A 192 -11.68 -15.11 22.65
CA ASP A 192 -10.74 -13.99 22.85
C ASP A 192 -10.65 -13.13 21.58
N PRO A 193 -11.15 -11.90 21.60
CA PRO A 193 -11.05 -11.01 20.43
C PRO A 193 -9.61 -10.62 20.07
N ASN A 194 -8.64 -10.89 20.96
CA ASN A 194 -7.20 -10.70 20.72
C ASN A 194 -6.47 -11.97 20.31
N TYR A 195 -7.15 -13.12 20.18
CA TYR A 195 -6.58 -14.42 19.86
C TYR A 195 -5.58 -14.39 18.70
N PHE A 196 -5.90 -13.63 17.64
CA PHE A 196 -5.09 -13.55 16.42
C PHE A 196 -3.85 -12.67 16.53
N LYS A 197 -3.59 -12.03 17.66
CA LYS A 197 -2.31 -11.35 17.88
C LYS A 197 -1.12 -12.29 17.85
N THR A 198 -1.32 -13.51 18.30
CA THR A 198 -0.28 -14.54 18.44
C THR A 198 -0.58 -15.84 17.71
N ASN A 199 -1.81 -16.01 17.21
CA ASN A 199 -2.26 -17.23 16.55
C ASN A 199 -2.69 -16.96 15.11
N ILE A 200 -2.59 -17.99 14.28
CA ILE A 200 -3.03 -17.92 12.88
C ILE A 200 -3.93 -19.13 12.60
N VAL A 201 -5.17 -18.87 12.22
CA VAL A 201 -6.10 -19.85 11.67
C VAL A 201 -6.83 -19.18 10.52
N GLY A 202 -6.33 -19.39 9.31
CA GLY A 202 -6.87 -18.79 8.09
C GLY A 202 -7.59 -19.79 7.21
N SER A 203 -7.94 -19.37 6.01
CA SER A 203 -8.57 -20.16 4.94
C SER A 203 -7.86 -19.97 3.59
N GLY A 204 -6.68 -19.40 3.61
CA GLY A 204 -5.88 -19.06 2.43
C GLY A 204 -5.16 -20.25 1.81
N PRO A 205 -4.43 -19.97 0.70
CA PRO A 205 -3.72 -20.99 -0.08
C PRO A 205 -2.55 -21.67 0.66
N PHE A 206 -2.07 -21.08 1.75
CA PHE A 206 -0.99 -21.67 2.55
C PHE A 206 -1.38 -21.76 4.02
N LYS A 207 -0.80 -22.74 4.73
CA LYS A 207 -0.86 -22.92 6.18
C LYS A 207 0.47 -22.58 6.82
N VAL A 208 0.48 -22.17 8.08
CA VAL A 208 1.73 -21.97 8.82
C VAL A 208 2.44 -23.30 9.00
N LYS A 209 3.69 -23.36 8.58
CA LYS A 209 4.61 -24.47 8.85
C LYS A 209 5.47 -24.19 10.05
N SER A 210 6.11 -23.02 10.09
CA SER A 210 6.94 -22.61 11.23
C SER A 210 7.09 -21.07 11.27
N TYR A 211 7.32 -20.55 12.46
CA TYR A 211 7.69 -19.15 12.67
C TYR A 211 8.71 -19.03 13.79
N THR A 212 9.89 -18.54 13.45
CA THR A 212 10.95 -18.15 14.39
C THR A 212 11.12 -16.64 14.31
N ARG A 213 10.63 -15.95 15.35
CA ARG A 213 10.67 -14.48 15.42
C ARG A 213 12.09 -13.96 15.23
N GLY A 214 12.27 -12.89 14.47
CA GLY A 214 13.57 -12.30 14.14
C GLY A 214 14.38 -13.08 13.11
N SER A 215 13.88 -14.20 12.60
CA SER A 215 14.63 -15.10 11.73
C SER A 215 13.86 -15.53 10.48
N THR A 216 12.83 -16.37 10.64
CA THR A 216 12.15 -16.97 9.49
C THR A 216 10.66 -17.16 9.74
N PHE A 217 9.89 -17.08 8.66
CA PHE A 217 8.49 -17.48 8.61
C PHE A 217 8.29 -18.43 7.41
N GLU A 218 7.68 -19.60 7.64
CA GLU A 218 7.44 -20.59 6.59
C GLU A 218 5.97 -20.93 6.49
N GLY A 219 5.46 -20.91 5.26
CA GLY A 219 4.14 -21.44 4.92
C GLY A 219 4.26 -22.66 4.02
N GLU A 220 3.39 -23.63 4.22
CA GLU A 220 3.24 -24.81 3.37
C GLU A 220 1.90 -24.78 2.63
N ARG A 221 1.81 -25.48 1.50
CA ARG A 221 0.60 -25.58 0.68
C ARG A 221 -0.59 -26.03 1.51
N ASN A 222 -1.73 -25.35 1.37
CA ASN A 222 -3.02 -25.82 1.86
C ASN A 222 -3.66 -26.74 0.81
N PRO A 223 -3.75 -28.08 1.06
CA PRO A 223 -4.36 -29.00 0.11
C PRO A 223 -5.88 -28.79 -0.03
N ASP A 224 -6.52 -28.22 0.99
CA ASP A 224 -7.96 -27.96 1.04
C ASP A 224 -8.34 -26.56 0.56
N TYR A 225 -7.42 -25.86 -0.16
CA TYR A 225 -7.73 -24.52 -0.66
C TYR A 225 -8.84 -24.58 -1.70
N PHE A 226 -9.86 -23.74 -1.53
CA PHE A 226 -11.10 -23.79 -2.32
C PHE A 226 -10.95 -23.38 -3.80
N VAL A 227 -9.88 -22.69 -4.16
CA VAL A 227 -9.61 -22.34 -5.56
C VAL A 227 -8.90 -23.54 -6.21
N LYS A 228 -9.62 -24.16 -7.17
CA LYS A 228 -9.13 -25.31 -7.90
C LYS A 228 -7.76 -25.02 -8.53
N ASP A 229 -6.87 -26.00 -8.45
CA ASP A 229 -5.53 -25.96 -9.02
C ASP A 229 -4.58 -24.90 -8.43
N ARG A 230 -4.91 -24.32 -7.28
CA ARG A 230 -4.09 -23.39 -6.50
C ARG A 230 -3.78 -23.92 -5.10
N PRO A 231 -2.68 -23.46 -4.49
CA PRO A 231 -1.56 -22.70 -5.06
C PRO A 231 -0.67 -23.59 -5.94
N TYR A 232 0.14 -22.99 -6.80
CA TYR A 232 1.12 -23.72 -7.62
C TYR A 232 2.34 -24.17 -6.80
N LEU A 233 2.80 -23.30 -5.89
CA LEU A 233 3.97 -23.55 -5.03
C LEU A 233 3.65 -24.57 -3.92
N ASP A 234 4.69 -25.28 -3.47
CA ASP A 234 4.61 -26.14 -2.28
C ASP A 234 4.64 -25.34 -0.99
N GLY A 235 5.21 -24.14 -1.02
CA GLY A 235 5.29 -23.26 0.13
C GLY A 235 6.01 -21.96 -0.17
N TYR A 236 6.21 -21.17 0.88
CA TYR A 236 7.05 -19.98 0.84
C TYR A 236 7.85 -19.87 2.15
N LYS A 237 8.98 -19.18 2.07
CA LYS A 237 9.82 -18.90 3.22
C LYS A 237 10.30 -17.46 3.16
N PHE A 238 10.00 -16.71 4.21
CA PHE A 238 10.54 -15.39 4.45
C PHE A 238 11.74 -15.46 5.38
N PHE A 239 12.82 -14.82 4.98
CA PHE A 239 13.95 -14.50 5.85
C PHE A 239 13.78 -13.07 6.35
N ILE A 240 13.83 -12.88 7.66
CA ILE A 240 13.59 -11.59 8.31
C ILE A 240 14.94 -10.95 8.64
N SER A 241 15.24 -9.80 8.05
CA SER A 241 16.44 -9.03 8.36
C SER A 241 16.19 -7.53 8.22
N PRO A 242 16.37 -6.74 9.29
CA PRO A 242 16.27 -5.29 9.21
C PRO A 242 17.40 -4.68 8.36
N GLU A 243 18.55 -5.35 8.26
CA GLU A 243 19.72 -4.86 7.55
C GLU A 243 19.56 -4.97 6.03
N THR A 244 19.53 -3.81 5.35
CA THR A 244 19.36 -3.75 3.90
C THR A 244 20.47 -4.48 3.13
N SER A 245 21.72 -4.35 3.60
CA SER A 245 22.88 -5.03 2.99
C SER A 245 22.76 -6.55 3.04
N VAL A 246 22.19 -7.10 4.12
CA VAL A 246 21.93 -8.55 4.24
C VAL A 246 20.85 -8.98 3.25
N ARG A 247 19.75 -8.21 3.11
CA ARG A 247 18.69 -8.49 2.13
C ARG A 247 19.23 -8.41 0.70
N ALA A 248 20.02 -7.38 0.38
CA ALA A 248 20.64 -7.24 -0.93
C ALA A 248 21.61 -8.40 -1.23
N ALA A 249 22.39 -8.83 -0.25
CA ALA A 249 23.29 -9.98 -0.40
C ALA A 249 22.53 -11.29 -0.61
N ALA A 250 21.38 -11.48 0.06
CA ALA A 250 20.52 -12.66 -0.15
C ALA A 250 19.98 -12.73 -1.58
N LEU A 251 19.56 -11.60 -2.16
CA LEU A 251 19.13 -11.53 -3.57
C LEU A 251 20.30 -11.82 -4.53
N ARG A 252 21.46 -11.18 -4.32
CA ARG A 252 22.65 -11.38 -5.18
C ARG A 252 23.17 -12.82 -5.19
N SER A 253 23.03 -13.51 -4.08
CA SER A 253 23.50 -14.91 -3.94
C SER A 253 22.45 -15.96 -4.33
N GLY A 254 21.22 -15.55 -4.67
CA GLY A 254 20.11 -16.45 -4.95
C GLY A 254 19.54 -17.15 -3.71
N ARG A 255 19.90 -16.73 -2.50
CA ARG A 255 19.29 -17.21 -1.25
C ARG A 255 17.85 -16.71 -1.07
N ALA A 256 17.49 -15.64 -1.74
CA ALA A 256 16.13 -15.13 -1.87
C ALA A 256 15.89 -14.68 -3.30
N TYR A 257 14.66 -14.83 -3.76
CA TYR A 257 14.24 -14.48 -5.12
C TYR A 257 13.50 -13.15 -5.16
N ILE A 258 12.91 -12.72 -4.05
CA ILE A 258 12.07 -11.53 -3.97
C ILE A 258 12.38 -10.72 -2.71
N GLU A 259 12.38 -9.41 -2.90
CA GLU A 259 12.19 -8.39 -1.87
C GLU A 259 11.00 -7.53 -2.29
N PHE A 260 9.98 -7.41 -1.43
CA PHE A 260 8.68 -6.86 -1.82
C PHE A 260 8.51 -5.36 -1.58
N ARG A 261 9.37 -4.75 -0.79
CA ARG A 261 9.00 -3.46 -0.24
C ARG A 261 9.88 -2.32 -0.68
N ASP A 262 11.11 -2.34 -0.22
CA ASP A 262 12.00 -1.20 -0.40
C ASP A 262 13.46 -1.62 -0.41
N MET A 263 14.15 -1.15 -1.42
CA MET A 263 15.59 -1.30 -1.55
C MET A 263 16.14 0.09 -1.92
N PRO A 264 17.18 0.59 -1.24
CA PRO A 264 17.83 1.84 -1.62
C PRO A 264 18.32 1.81 -3.05
N GLY A 265 18.22 2.93 -3.76
CA GLY A 265 18.58 3.02 -5.18
C GLY A 265 19.99 2.51 -5.48
N ALA A 266 20.95 2.81 -4.63
CA ALA A 266 22.34 2.32 -4.76
C ALA A 266 22.42 0.79 -4.72
N GLU A 267 21.67 0.13 -3.84
CA GLU A 267 21.64 -1.34 -3.77
C GLU A 267 20.92 -1.94 -5.00
N VAL A 268 19.86 -1.30 -5.47
CA VAL A 268 19.17 -1.72 -6.71
C VAL A 268 20.13 -1.68 -7.89
N GLU A 269 20.90 -0.60 -8.06
CA GLU A 269 21.86 -0.49 -9.14
C GLU A 269 23.01 -1.50 -9.02
N ALA A 270 23.48 -1.77 -7.81
CA ALA A 270 24.49 -2.80 -7.55
C ALA A 270 23.97 -4.21 -7.91
N ILE A 271 22.70 -4.53 -7.56
CA ILE A 271 22.06 -5.79 -7.90
C ILE A 271 21.89 -5.91 -9.42
N ARG A 272 21.41 -4.86 -10.09
CA ARG A 272 21.28 -4.83 -11.56
C ARG A 272 22.61 -5.06 -12.26
N LYS A 273 23.67 -4.35 -11.82
CA LYS A 273 25.01 -4.49 -12.37
C LYS A 273 25.54 -5.91 -12.25
N GLN A 274 25.27 -6.59 -11.13
CA GLN A 274 25.76 -7.94 -10.87
C GLN A 274 24.93 -9.03 -11.55
N LEU A 275 23.60 -8.90 -11.55
CA LEU A 275 22.71 -9.96 -12.01
C LEU A 275 22.23 -9.78 -13.46
N GLY A 276 22.33 -8.56 -14.03
CA GLY A 276 21.89 -8.27 -15.39
C GLY A 276 20.43 -8.67 -15.61
N ASP A 277 20.17 -9.43 -16.67
CA ASP A 277 18.84 -9.89 -17.07
C ASP A 277 18.23 -10.95 -16.13
N LYS A 278 19.00 -11.42 -15.14
CA LYS A 278 18.49 -12.38 -14.14
C LYS A 278 17.64 -11.71 -13.04
N VAL A 279 17.56 -10.38 -13.02
CA VAL A 279 16.77 -9.65 -12.07
C VAL A 279 15.81 -8.69 -12.75
N VAL A 280 14.55 -8.65 -12.25
CA VAL A 280 13.55 -7.67 -12.67
C VAL A 280 13.31 -6.71 -11.50
N VAL A 281 13.48 -5.42 -11.76
CA VAL A 281 13.13 -4.36 -10.81
C VAL A 281 11.82 -3.72 -11.22
N GLN A 282 10.79 -3.98 -10.45
CA GLN A 282 9.48 -3.36 -10.64
C GLN A 282 9.39 -2.08 -9.81
N HIS A 283 9.09 -0.97 -10.48
CA HIS A 283 8.76 0.30 -9.84
C HIS A 283 7.25 0.47 -9.80
N THR A 284 6.66 0.20 -8.65
CA THR A 284 5.22 0.38 -8.48
C THR A 284 4.93 1.77 -7.93
N PRO A 285 4.07 2.56 -8.58
CA PRO A 285 3.62 3.83 -8.02
C PRO A 285 2.91 3.59 -6.69
N MET A 286 3.50 4.07 -5.60
CA MET A 286 2.91 3.93 -4.28
C MET A 286 1.83 4.99 -4.07
N VAL A 287 0.70 4.62 -3.51
CA VAL A 287 -0.40 5.54 -3.14
C VAL A 287 -0.17 6.17 -1.77
N GLY A 288 0.98 5.89 -1.15
CA GLY A 288 1.36 6.41 0.15
C GLY A 288 2.08 7.75 0.06
N GLN A 289 2.04 8.48 1.15
CA GLN A 289 2.80 9.71 1.35
C GLN A 289 3.66 9.59 2.61
N PHE A 290 4.79 10.30 2.63
CA PHE A 290 5.50 10.56 3.88
C PHE A 290 4.97 11.85 4.47
N GLY A 291 4.44 11.78 5.67
CA GLY A 291 3.84 12.90 6.37
C GLY A 291 4.21 12.94 7.84
N ILE A 292 4.05 14.10 8.43
CA ILE A 292 4.21 14.29 9.88
C ILE A 292 2.84 14.53 10.47
N GLY A 293 2.40 13.62 11.34
CA GLY A 293 1.19 13.79 12.12
C GLY A 293 1.45 14.77 13.28
N ILE A 294 0.62 15.80 13.38
CA ILE A 294 0.70 16.78 14.48
C ILE A 294 -0.49 16.57 15.43
N ASN A 295 -0.21 16.40 16.71
CA ASN A 295 -1.26 16.29 17.72
C ASN A 295 -1.87 17.68 18.00
N ASN A 296 -3.01 17.96 17.39
CA ASN A 296 -3.70 19.26 17.51
C ASN A 296 -4.30 19.54 18.91
N ASN A 297 -4.31 18.57 19.81
CA ASN A 297 -4.86 18.72 21.16
C ASN A 297 -3.80 19.17 22.19
N VAL A 298 -2.56 19.31 21.78
CA VAL A 298 -1.42 19.65 22.65
C VAL A 298 -0.83 21.00 22.24
N LYS A 299 -0.60 21.88 23.20
CA LYS A 299 0.17 23.12 22.95
C LYS A 299 1.61 22.78 22.59
N PRO A 300 2.23 23.53 21.65
CA PRO A 300 1.69 24.72 20.98
C PRO A 300 0.86 24.43 19.72
N PHE A 301 0.58 23.19 19.38
CA PHE A 301 -0.02 22.77 18.12
C PHE A 301 -1.53 23.01 18.03
N THR A 302 -2.19 23.40 19.12
CA THR A 302 -3.57 23.90 19.12
C THR A 302 -3.72 25.14 18.24
N ASP A 303 -2.66 25.96 18.10
CA ASP A 303 -2.64 27.15 17.27
C ASP A 303 -2.34 26.79 15.81
N ILE A 304 -3.24 27.17 14.91
CA ILE A 304 -3.08 26.93 13.45
C ILE A 304 -1.87 27.65 12.87
N ARG A 305 -1.46 28.80 13.44
CA ARG A 305 -0.28 29.55 12.97
C ARG A 305 0.99 28.74 13.17
N VAL A 306 1.10 28.05 14.32
CA VAL A 306 2.21 27.13 14.59
C VAL A 306 2.25 26.00 13.56
N ARG A 307 1.10 25.35 13.30
CA ARG A 307 1.06 24.27 12.29
C ARG A 307 1.41 24.74 10.88
N LYS A 308 0.95 25.95 10.49
CA LYS A 308 1.35 26.58 9.23
C LYS A 308 2.85 26.87 9.18
N ALA A 309 3.43 27.35 10.28
CA ALA A 309 4.86 27.59 10.37
C ALA A 309 5.69 26.30 10.20
N LEU A 310 5.28 25.21 10.82
CA LEU A 310 5.94 23.91 10.69
C LEU A 310 5.93 23.42 9.23
N THR A 311 4.83 23.59 8.50
CA THR A 311 4.77 23.19 7.07
C THR A 311 5.59 24.10 6.16
N LEU A 312 5.61 25.43 6.44
CA LEU A 312 6.43 26.42 5.73
C LEU A 312 7.93 26.22 6.00
N GLY A 313 8.28 25.73 7.19
CA GLY A 313 9.67 25.44 7.57
C GLY A 313 10.30 24.28 6.81
N LEU A 314 9.54 23.52 6.00
CA LEU A 314 10.03 22.35 5.26
C LEU A 314 10.25 22.70 3.78
N ASP A 315 11.50 22.70 3.33
CA ASP A 315 11.83 22.79 1.90
C ASP A 315 11.66 21.42 1.23
N ARG A 316 10.46 21.16 0.70
CA ARG A 316 10.11 19.90 0.03
C ARG A 316 10.89 19.66 -1.25
N TYR A 317 11.34 20.70 -1.93
CA TYR A 317 12.10 20.56 -3.18
C TYR A 317 13.54 20.17 -2.92
N THR A 318 14.16 20.72 -1.87
CA THR A 318 15.47 20.23 -1.40
C THR A 318 15.35 18.82 -0.83
N ALA A 319 14.29 18.51 -0.07
CA ALA A 319 14.00 17.15 0.34
C ALA A 319 13.95 16.18 -0.85
N GLY A 320 13.29 16.60 -1.95
CA GLY A 320 13.24 15.82 -3.19
C GLY A 320 14.62 15.51 -3.76
N ARG A 321 15.51 16.49 -3.80
CA ARG A 321 16.88 16.30 -4.31
C ARG A 321 17.73 15.38 -3.44
N VAL A 322 17.55 15.44 -2.12
CA VAL A 322 18.39 14.70 -1.15
C VAL A 322 17.83 13.32 -0.83
N LEU A 323 16.51 13.24 -0.59
CA LEU A 323 15.87 12.02 -0.07
C LEU A 323 15.30 11.10 -1.15
N PHE A 324 14.90 11.64 -2.31
CA PHE A 324 14.31 10.82 -3.37
C PHE A 324 15.28 9.76 -3.91
N PRO A 325 16.58 10.05 -4.14
CA PRO A 325 17.52 9.02 -4.53
C PRO A 325 17.65 7.88 -3.52
N LEU A 326 17.46 8.19 -2.22
CA LEU A 326 17.53 7.19 -1.15
C LEU A 326 16.24 6.37 -1.04
N THR A 327 15.08 6.99 -1.24
CA THR A 327 13.76 6.41 -0.97
C THR A 327 13.02 5.92 -2.19
N GLY A 328 13.54 6.19 -3.40
CA GLY A 328 12.85 5.87 -4.65
C GLY A 328 11.63 6.74 -4.96
N LEU A 329 11.33 7.75 -4.15
CA LEU A 329 10.29 8.75 -4.47
C LEU A 329 10.72 9.58 -5.67
N LYS A 330 9.72 10.09 -6.42
CA LYS A 330 10.00 10.84 -7.66
C LYS A 330 9.40 12.24 -7.68
N HIS A 331 8.43 12.51 -6.82
CA HIS A 331 7.62 13.72 -6.92
C HIS A 331 7.41 14.40 -5.56
N VAL A 332 7.51 15.71 -5.56
CA VAL A 332 6.92 16.52 -4.50
C VAL A 332 5.42 16.61 -4.78
N GLY A 333 4.60 16.33 -3.80
CA GLY A 333 3.14 16.31 -3.95
C GLY A 333 2.40 16.73 -2.69
N GLY A 334 1.11 16.97 -2.83
CA GLY A 334 0.18 17.15 -1.73
C GLY A 334 -0.33 15.82 -1.17
N LEU A 335 -1.57 15.83 -0.69
CA LEU A 335 -2.24 14.63 -0.18
C LEU A 335 -2.49 13.60 -1.30
N MET A 336 -2.85 14.09 -2.49
CA MET A 336 -3.12 13.24 -3.65
C MET A 336 -1.84 13.00 -4.45
N ARG A 337 -1.69 11.79 -4.99
CA ARG A 337 -0.52 11.41 -5.79
C ARG A 337 -0.42 12.26 -7.06
N PRO A 338 0.72 12.92 -7.32
CA PRO A 338 0.93 13.68 -8.54
C PRO A 338 0.66 12.82 -9.80
N GLY A 339 0.02 13.43 -10.80
CA GLY A 339 -0.35 12.77 -12.05
C GLY A 339 -1.69 12.02 -12.02
N THR A 340 -2.44 12.07 -10.91
CA THR A 340 -3.83 11.60 -10.86
C THR A 340 -4.80 12.75 -11.08
N GLU A 341 -6.04 12.46 -11.49
CA GLU A 341 -7.10 13.47 -11.72
C GLU A 341 -7.45 14.29 -10.47
N TRP A 342 -7.19 13.75 -9.27
CA TRP A 342 -7.47 14.39 -7.98
C TRP A 342 -6.32 15.23 -7.46
N ALA A 343 -5.14 15.16 -8.08
CA ALA A 343 -3.97 15.92 -7.66
C ALA A 343 -4.00 17.33 -8.24
N LEU A 344 -3.64 18.32 -7.43
CA LEU A 344 -3.42 19.68 -7.94
C LEU A 344 -2.28 19.67 -8.97
N PRO A 345 -2.45 20.39 -10.08
CA PRO A 345 -1.34 20.67 -10.99
C PRO A 345 -0.18 21.34 -10.24
N PRO A 346 1.08 21.13 -10.65
CA PRO A 346 2.24 21.70 -9.96
C PRO A 346 2.14 23.21 -9.74
N ALA A 347 1.66 23.97 -10.73
CA ALA A 347 1.49 25.43 -10.64
C ALA A 347 0.47 25.87 -9.58
N GLU A 348 -0.57 25.07 -9.33
CA GLU A 348 -1.55 25.33 -8.27
C GLU A 348 -1.01 24.88 -6.90
N LEU A 349 -0.30 23.75 -6.86
CA LEU A 349 0.33 23.26 -5.64
C LEU A 349 1.34 24.27 -5.09
N GLU A 350 2.14 24.91 -5.95
CA GLU A 350 3.15 25.90 -5.58
C GLU A 350 2.58 27.19 -4.98
N LYS A 351 1.27 27.43 -5.11
CA LYS A 351 0.59 28.56 -4.44
C LYS A 351 0.28 28.26 -2.97
N LEU A 352 0.29 27.00 -2.58
CA LEU A 352 -0.07 26.59 -1.22
C LEU A 352 1.10 26.76 -0.24
N PRO A 353 0.83 27.15 1.01
CA PRO A 353 1.85 27.18 2.06
C PRO A 353 2.57 25.84 2.21
N GLY A 354 3.91 25.89 2.24
CA GLY A 354 4.77 24.71 2.31
C GLY A 354 5.16 24.11 0.96
N PHE A 355 4.61 24.64 -0.15
CA PHE A 355 4.99 24.24 -1.53
C PHE A 355 5.57 25.41 -2.34
N TRP A 356 5.88 26.53 -1.70
CA TRP A 356 6.56 27.63 -2.37
C TRP A 356 7.96 27.22 -2.78
N ARG A 357 8.38 27.63 -3.98
CA ARG A 357 9.74 27.37 -4.49
C ARG A 357 10.81 28.17 -3.74
N ASP A 358 10.44 29.36 -3.28
CA ASP A 358 11.31 30.24 -2.51
C ASP A 358 11.33 29.79 -1.03
N ALA A 359 12.36 29.05 -0.68
CA ALA A 359 12.53 28.52 0.67
C ALA A 359 12.82 29.61 1.71
N ASP A 360 13.48 30.71 1.32
CA ASP A 360 13.80 31.79 2.25
C ASP A 360 12.57 32.63 2.57
N ARG A 361 11.73 32.94 1.57
CA ARG A 361 10.40 33.50 1.78
C ARG A 361 9.55 32.61 2.69
N SER A 362 9.57 31.31 2.45
CA SER A 362 8.80 30.33 3.23
C SER A 362 9.22 30.34 4.71
N ARG A 363 10.55 30.34 4.97
CA ARG A 363 11.10 30.40 6.34
C ARG A 363 10.84 31.75 7.02
N ALA A 364 10.90 32.85 6.28
CA ALA A 364 10.58 34.17 6.82
C ALA A 364 9.12 34.25 7.30
N GLU A 365 8.18 33.76 6.48
CA GLU A 365 6.76 33.70 6.87
C GLU A 365 6.54 32.72 8.04
N ALA A 366 7.24 31.59 8.09
CA ALA A 366 7.19 30.66 9.21
C ALA A 366 7.60 31.34 10.52
N LYS A 367 8.72 32.06 10.54
CA LYS A 367 9.20 32.81 11.73
C LYS A 367 8.21 33.88 12.17
N LYS A 368 7.62 34.62 11.22
CA LYS A 368 6.58 35.62 11.50
C LYS A 368 5.37 34.97 12.18
N LEU A 369 4.84 33.86 11.64
CA LEU A 369 3.71 33.15 12.21
C LEU A 369 4.02 32.59 13.64
N LEU A 370 5.25 32.12 13.88
CA LEU A 370 5.68 31.70 15.20
C LEU A 370 5.70 32.88 16.19
N ALA A 371 6.24 34.02 15.79
CA ALA A 371 6.24 35.22 16.62
C ALA A 371 4.82 35.69 16.98
N GLU A 372 3.93 35.76 15.98
CA GLU A 372 2.51 36.08 16.17
C GLU A 372 1.77 35.10 17.08
N ALA A 373 2.21 33.85 17.09
CA ALA A 373 1.67 32.80 17.98
C ALA A 373 2.29 32.81 19.40
N GLY A 374 3.21 33.75 19.69
CA GLY A 374 3.87 33.88 20.99
C GLY A 374 5.19 33.09 21.13
N TYR A 375 5.76 32.62 20.02
CA TYR A 375 7.01 31.85 19.97
C TYR A 375 8.08 32.51 19.10
N PRO A 376 8.50 33.79 19.36
CA PRO A 376 9.45 34.50 18.51
C PRO A 376 10.82 33.84 18.44
N ASN A 377 11.20 33.09 19.48
CA ASN A 377 12.47 32.35 19.55
C ASN A 377 12.29 30.85 19.27
N GLY A 378 11.12 30.43 18.77
CA GLY A 378 10.79 29.03 18.56
C GLY A 378 10.47 28.28 19.87
N PHE A 379 10.56 26.96 19.83
CA PHE A 379 10.29 26.08 20.98
C PHE A 379 10.92 24.69 20.77
N LYS A 380 10.93 23.89 21.86
CA LYS A 380 11.39 22.49 21.82
C LYS A 380 10.23 21.54 21.59
N VAL A 381 10.48 20.47 20.80
CA VAL A 381 9.48 19.46 20.48
C VAL A 381 10.11 18.08 20.37
N VAL A 382 9.34 17.03 20.63
CA VAL A 382 9.76 15.64 20.37
C VAL A 382 9.17 15.16 19.08
N LEU A 383 10.02 14.76 18.15
CA LEU A 383 9.62 14.09 16.90
C LEU A 383 9.74 12.57 17.10
N LYS A 384 8.60 11.93 17.36
CA LYS A 384 8.53 10.46 17.43
C LYS A 384 8.50 9.88 16.02
N ASN A 385 9.31 8.86 15.77
CA ASN A 385 9.30 8.13 14.51
C ASN A 385 9.60 6.64 14.76
N ARG A 386 9.55 5.84 13.70
CA ARG A 386 9.86 4.42 13.79
C ARG A 386 11.38 4.20 13.81
N ASN A 387 11.84 3.21 14.61
CA ASN A 387 13.24 2.79 14.64
C ASN A 387 13.58 1.94 13.39
N VAL A 388 13.38 2.52 12.22
CA VAL A 388 13.70 1.94 10.91
C VAL A 388 14.47 3.02 10.14
N LYS A 389 15.69 2.69 9.71
CA LYS A 389 16.60 3.66 9.09
C LYS A 389 15.95 4.35 7.90
N LEU A 390 15.57 3.59 6.89
CA LEU A 390 14.93 4.11 5.69
C LEU A 390 13.45 3.71 5.67
N PRO A 391 12.52 4.63 5.45
CA PRO A 391 12.72 6.08 5.26
C PRO A 391 12.70 6.91 6.55
N TYR A 392 12.32 6.33 7.70
CA TYR A 392 11.84 7.09 8.85
C TYR A 392 12.92 7.91 9.56
N GLN A 393 14.09 7.32 9.88
CA GLN A 393 15.15 8.05 10.57
C GLN A 393 15.80 9.08 9.65
N ASP A 394 16.06 8.73 8.39
CA ASP A 394 16.66 9.65 7.42
C ASP A 394 15.76 10.87 7.17
N TRP A 395 14.43 10.67 7.09
CA TRP A 395 13.46 11.76 6.99
C TRP A 395 13.39 12.60 8.26
N ALA A 396 13.47 11.98 9.44
CA ALA A 396 13.46 12.71 10.70
C ALA A 396 14.67 13.64 10.80
N VAL A 397 15.87 13.17 10.41
CA VAL A 397 17.08 14.00 10.37
C VAL A 397 16.88 15.22 9.48
N PHE A 398 16.34 15.03 8.28
CA PHE A 398 16.04 16.15 7.37
C PHE A 398 15.03 17.14 8.00
N VAL A 399 13.92 16.66 8.53
CA VAL A 399 12.89 17.51 9.16
C VAL A 399 13.46 18.32 10.31
N ILE A 400 14.26 17.72 11.18
CA ILE A 400 14.91 18.39 12.31
C ILE A 400 15.82 19.52 11.83
N GLN A 401 16.59 19.28 10.78
CA GLN A 401 17.48 20.28 10.20
C GLN A 401 16.70 21.46 9.60
N GLU A 402 15.61 21.18 8.90
CA GLU A 402 14.76 22.24 8.33
C GLU A 402 14.05 23.06 9.43
N TRP A 403 13.46 22.40 10.44
CA TRP A 403 12.79 23.10 11.52
C TRP A 403 13.74 23.94 12.39
N ARG A 404 15.00 23.52 12.55
CA ARG A 404 16.02 24.33 13.24
C ARG A 404 16.21 25.70 12.58
N LYS A 405 16.06 25.80 11.24
CA LYS A 405 16.20 27.08 10.51
C LYS A 405 15.12 28.09 10.86
N ILE A 406 13.99 27.64 11.43
CA ILE A 406 12.90 28.50 11.88
C ILE A 406 12.80 28.59 13.41
N GLY A 407 13.82 28.12 14.15
CA GLY A 407 13.89 28.19 15.61
C GLY A 407 13.27 27.01 16.35
N ILE A 408 12.85 25.95 15.67
CA ILE A 408 12.27 24.76 16.32
C ILE A 408 13.39 23.74 16.61
N GLU A 409 13.58 23.42 17.88
CA GLU A 409 14.50 22.37 18.34
C GLU A 409 13.75 21.05 18.50
N ALA A 410 13.87 20.17 17.53
CA ALA A 410 13.22 18.87 17.56
C ALA A 410 14.17 17.76 18.03
N GLU A 411 13.80 17.06 19.10
CA GLU A 411 14.47 15.84 19.57
C GLU A 411 13.98 14.65 18.76
N ASN A 412 14.89 13.91 18.14
CA ASN A 412 14.52 12.66 17.47
C ASN A 412 14.32 11.55 18.53
N ARG A 413 13.12 10.94 18.54
CA ARG A 413 12.81 9.81 19.44
C ARG A 413 12.32 8.62 18.64
N PRO A 414 13.23 7.76 18.17
CA PRO A 414 12.87 6.53 17.50
C PRO A 414 12.15 5.58 18.46
N LEU A 415 11.08 4.95 18.00
CA LEU A 415 10.28 3.99 18.74
C LEU A 415 10.19 2.69 17.95
N GLU A 416 10.11 1.57 18.65
CA GLU A 416 9.79 0.31 18.01
C GLU A 416 8.39 0.36 17.39
N SER A 417 8.18 -0.36 16.29
CA SER A 417 6.92 -0.31 15.53
C SER A 417 5.71 -0.80 16.33
N ALA A 418 5.94 -1.49 17.43
CA ALA A 418 4.92 -2.03 18.32
C ALA A 418 4.57 -1.11 19.51
N SER A 419 5.31 -0.01 19.69
CA SER A 419 5.13 0.90 20.83
C SER A 419 4.11 2.02 20.57
#